data_c79a94063fa1229b430f630216e82902
#
_entry.id   c79a94063fa1229b430f630216e82902
#
_cell.length_a   1.000
_cell.length_b   1.000
_cell.length_c   1.000
_cell.angle_alpha   90.00
_cell.angle_beta   90.00
_cell.angle_gamma   90.00
#
_symmetry.space_group_name_H-M   'P 1'
#
loop_
_entity.id
_entity.type
_entity.pdbx_description
1 polymer ?
#
loop_
_entity_poly.entity_id
_entity_poly.type
_entity_poly.pdbx_seq_one_letter_code
_entity_poly.pdbx_strand_id
1 'polypeptide(L)'
;MRILHTADWHLGARLVERDRLPEHAVFIDWLIETLRSEKIDALLVSGDVFDAANPPQDAVALYFEFLKRLADLKTVKAVITGGNHDSASHLNAPRELLRRFDVHVFGHAGENNIVDLGGAVVAAVPFLRERDLRQATAGETIAAVHEQVRTGIRAHYAAQ
;
A
#
# COMPACT_ATOMS: atom_id res chain seq x y z
N MET A 1 15.44 -6.96 -14.18
CA MET A 1 14.70 -6.16 -13.19
C MET A 1 14.75 -6.86 -11.83
N ARG A 2 15.15 -6.14 -10.78
CA ARG A 2 15.14 -6.62 -9.38
C ARG A 2 14.04 -5.91 -8.64
N ILE A 3 13.15 -6.67 -8.01
CA ILE A 3 11.99 -6.14 -7.28
C ILE A 3 12.16 -6.49 -5.81
N LEU A 4 12.00 -5.52 -4.92
CA LEU A 4 11.86 -5.73 -3.49
C LEU A 4 10.38 -5.63 -3.12
N HIS A 5 9.87 -6.59 -2.38
CA HIS A 5 8.50 -6.59 -1.89
C HIS A 5 8.48 -6.56 -0.36
N THR A 6 7.66 -5.69 0.19
CA THR A 6 7.41 -5.55 1.63
C THR A 6 5.94 -5.25 1.88
N ALA A 7 5.47 -5.45 3.10
CA ALA A 7 4.09 -5.21 3.53
C ALA A 7 4.03 -4.94 5.03
N ASP A 8 2.89 -4.53 5.52
CA ASP A 8 2.54 -4.52 6.94
C ASP A 8 3.54 -3.72 7.80
N TRP A 9 3.82 -2.48 7.41
CA TRP A 9 4.74 -1.61 8.15
C TRP A 9 4.17 -1.14 9.48
N HIS A 10 2.86 -0.90 9.52
CA HIS A 10 2.14 -0.43 10.70
C HIS A 10 2.82 0.77 11.36
N LEU A 11 3.19 1.80 10.57
CA LEU A 11 3.79 3.01 11.09
C LEU A 11 2.86 3.65 12.13
N GLY A 12 3.41 3.96 13.30
CA GLY A 12 2.65 4.48 14.44
C GLY A 12 2.09 3.40 15.37
N ALA A 13 2.39 2.12 15.13
CA ALA A 13 2.03 1.04 16.04
C ALA A 13 2.68 1.22 17.41
N ARG A 14 1.98 0.74 18.44
CA ARG A 14 2.47 0.71 19.82
C ARG A 14 2.51 -0.72 20.35
N LEU A 15 3.55 -1.04 21.08
CA LEU A 15 3.62 -2.28 21.83
C LEU A 15 3.31 -1.99 23.31
N VAL A 16 2.07 -2.32 23.70
CA VAL A 16 1.52 -1.94 25.02
C VAL A 16 1.56 -0.39 25.15
N GLU A 17 2.42 0.16 25.98
CA GLU A 17 2.57 1.61 26.16
C GLU A 17 3.80 2.20 25.43
N ARG A 18 4.60 1.37 24.76
CA ARG A 18 5.81 1.82 24.06
C ARG A 18 5.49 2.16 22.62
N ASP A 19 5.92 3.36 22.22
CA ASP A 19 5.92 3.77 20.83
C ASP A 19 7.02 3.02 20.07
N ARG A 20 6.70 2.50 18.89
CA ARG A 20 7.64 1.79 18.01
C ARG A 20 8.20 2.66 16.90
N LEU A 21 7.91 3.94 16.90
CA LEU A 21 8.39 4.87 15.87
C LEU A 21 9.92 4.85 15.70
N PRO A 22 10.75 4.78 16.78
CA PRO A 22 12.19 4.65 16.62
C PRO A 22 12.62 3.37 15.87
N GLU A 23 11.91 2.25 16.07
CA GLU A 23 12.18 1.00 15.35
C GLU A 23 11.77 1.12 13.88
N HIS A 24 10.64 1.78 13.61
CA HIS A 24 10.21 2.06 12.24
C HIS A 24 11.19 2.98 11.51
N ALA A 25 11.78 3.96 12.17
CA ALA A 25 12.81 4.82 11.57
C ALA A 25 14.05 4.00 11.16
N VAL A 26 14.51 3.10 12.02
CA VAL A 26 15.62 2.17 11.70
C VAL A 26 15.27 1.25 10.52
N PHE A 27 14.03 0.74 10.47
CA PHE A 27 13.55 -0.05 9.34
C PHE A 27 13.58 0.75 8.03
N ILE A 28 13.09 2.00 8.04
CA ILE A 28 13.10 2.87 6.85
C ILE A 28 14.53 3.15 6.40
N ASP A 29 15.46 3.40 7.32
CA ASP A 29 16.88 3.60 7.02
C ASP A 29 17.47 2.36 6.32
N TRP A 30 17.22 1.19 6.89
CA TRP A 30 17.64 -0.09 6.31
C TRP A 30 17.02 -0.32 4.92
N LEU A 31 15.73 -0.03 4.76
CA LEU A 31 15.03 -0.21 3.49
C LEU A 31 15.64 0.66 2.37
N ILE A 32 15.83 1.95 2.64
CA ILE A 32 16.44 2.88 1.67
C ILE A 32 17.86 2.44 1.30
N GLU A 33 18.67 2.03 2.28
CA GLU A 33 20.02 1.54 2.01
C GLU A 33 20.00 0.24 1.20
N THR A 34 19.08 -0.67 1.51
CA THR A 34 18.90 -1.92 0.75
C THR A 34 18.49 -1.64 -0.70
N LEU A 35 17.57 -0.70 -0.94
CA LEU A 35 17.19 -0.30 -2.31
C LEU A 35 18.40 0.17 -3.11
N ARG A 36 19.30 0.92 -2.48
CA ARG A 36 20.51 1.47 -3.11
C ARG A 36 21.58 0.40 -3.32
N SER A 37 21.98 -0.31 -2.26
CA SER A 37 23.10 -1.26 -2.27
C SER A 37 22.83 -2.48 -3.14
N GLU A 38 21.59 -2.98 -3.12
CA GLU A 38 21.13 -4.12 -3.91
C GLU A 38 20.70 -3.72 -5.34
N LYS A 39 20.78 -2.45 -5.70
CA LYS A 39 20.38 -1.95 -7.03
C LYS A 39 18.98 -2.42 -7.40
N ILE A 40 18.03 -2.17 -6.51
CA ILE A 40 16.62 -2.53 -6.74
C ILE A 40 16.02 -1.58 -7.77
N ASP A 41 15.33 -2.12 -8.77
CA ASP A 41 14.66 -1.38 -9.82
C ASP A 41 13.25 -0.93 -9.40
N ALA A 42 12.57 -1.76 -8.59
CA ALA A 42 11.22 -1.45 -8.14
C ALA A 42 10.94 -1.92 -6.70
N LEU A 43 10.20 -1.12 -5.95
CA LEU A 43 9.69 -1.43 -4.62
C LEU A 43 8.18 -1.64 -4.68
N LEU A 44 7.71 -2.77 -4.13
CA LEU A 44 6.28 -3.03 -3.92
C LEU A 44 5.99 -2.99 -2.41
N VAL A 45 5.01 -2.17 -2.00
CA VAL A 45 4.52 -2.08 -0.62
C VAL A 45 3.06 -2.50 -0.62
N SER A 46 2.78 -3.68 -0.05
CA SER A 46 1.46 -4.33 -0.16
C SER A 46 0.65 -4.17 1.13
N GLY A 47 0.13 -2.96 1.32
CA GLY A 47 -0.84 -2.64 2.36
C GLY A 47 -0.27 -2.42 3.75
N ASP A 48 -1.14 -1.94 4.62
CA ASP A 48 -0.93 -1.63 6.03
C ASP A 48 0.34 -0.79 6.28
N VAL A 49 0.43 0.31 5.51
CA VAL A 49 1.49 1.31 5.69
C VAL A 49 1.40 1.93 7.08
N PHE A 50 0.20 2.27 7.51
CA PHE A 50 -0.08 2.80 8.84
C PHE A 50 -0.82 1.79 9.71
N ASP A 51 -0.63 1.89 11.03
CA ASP A 51 -1.30 1.03 12.00
C ASP A 51 -2.80 1.35 12.14
N ALA A 52 -3.21 2.56 11.79
CA ALA A 52 -4.60 3.01 11.89
C ALA A 52 -4.95 3.99 10.79
N ALA A 53 -6.24 4.08 10.44
CA ALA A 53 -6.77 4.99 9.44
C ALA A 53 -6.54 6.48 9.74
N ASN A 54 -6.34 6.82 11.01
CA ASN A 54 -5.94 8.15 11.47
C ASN A 54 -4.61 8.05 12.23
N PRO A 55 -3.47 7.98 11.51
CA PRO A 55 -2.16 7.76 12.11
C PRO A 55 -1.67 8.97 12.89
N PRO A 56 -0.80 8.77 13.90
CA PRO A 56 -0.10 9.85 14.58
C PRO A 56 0.71 10.70 13.59
N GLN A 57 0.83 12.01 13.87
CA GLN A 57 1.53 12.95 13.00
C GLN A 57 3.00 12.55 12.75
N ASP A 58 3.66 12.01 13.76
CA ASP A 58 5.06 11.56 13.64
C ASP A 58 5.20 10.35 12.69
N ALA A 59 4.21 9.44 12.68
CA ALA A 59 4.17 8.35 11.72
C ALA A 59 3.95 8.87 10.29
N VAL A 60 3.08 9.86 10.11
CA VAL A 60 2.87 10.55 8.84
C VAL A 60 4.15 11.24 8.38
N ALA A 61 4.83 11.93 9.27
CA ALA A 61 6.09 12.60 8.97
C ALA A 61 7.18 11.59 8.53
N LEU A 62 7.30 10.45 9.21
CA LEU A 62 8.21 9.37 8.84
C LEU A 62 7.91 8.80 7.45
N TYR A 63 6.63 8.61 7.12
CA TYR A 63 6.21 8.16 5.79
C TYR A 63 6.60 9.16 4.70
N PHE A 64 6.38 10.46 4.91
CA PHE A 64 6.79 11.47 3.93
C PHE A 64 8.30 11.62 3.81
N GLU A 65 9.05 11.44 4.90
CA GLU A 65 10.52 11.40 4.83
C GLU A 65 11.01 10.19 4.03
N PHE A 66 10.38 9.02 4.21
CA PHE A 66 10.63 7.85 3.36
C PHE A 66 10.37 8.16 1.89
N LEU A 67 9.20 8.72 1.54
CA LEU A 67 8.85 9.05 0.15
C LEU A 67 9.83 10.04 -0.49
N LYS A 68 10.28 11.04 0.26
CA LYS A 68 11.30 11.99 -0.18
C LYS A 68 12.61 11.26 -0.50
N ARG A 69 13.10 10.43 0.43
CA ARG A 69 14.34 9.67 0.24
C ARG A 69 14.25 8.67 -0.92
N LEU A 70 13.08 8.06 -1.11
CA LEU A 70 12.79 7.19 -2.26
C LEU A 70 12.88 7.97 -3.57
N ALA A 71 12.27 9.14 -3.65
CA ALA A 71 12.33 10.01 -4.81
C ALA A 71 13.76 10.46 -5.14
N ASP A 72 14.61 10.66 -4.13
CA ASP A 72 16.02 11.01 -4.31
C ASP A 72 16.85 9.88 -4.95
N LEU A 73 16.40 8.64 -4.89
CA LEU A 73 17.08 7.50 -5.55
C LEU A 73 16.96 7.56 -7.09
N LYS A 74 15.95 8.22 -7.65
CA LYS A 74 15.70 8.50 -9.08
C LYS A 74 15.58 7.27 -10.01
N THR A 75 16.05 6.11 -9.58
CA THR A 75 16.10 4.88 -10.38
C THR A 75 15.12 3.81 -9.90
N VAL A 76 14.53 4.01 -8.74
CA VAL A 76 13.62 3.04 -8.11
C VAL A 76 12.18 3.49 -8.35
N LYS A 77 11.42 2.69 -9.08
CA LYS A 77 9.97 2.85 -9.17
C LYS A 77 9.29 2.27 -7.93
N ALA A 78 8.14 2.78 -7.53
CA ALA A 78 7.42 2.20 -6.41
C ALA A 78 5.94 2.03 -6.70
N VAL A 79 5.36 0.94 -6.19
CA VAL A 79 3.93 0.69 -6.18
C VAL A 79 3.51 0.44 -4.73
N ILE A 80 2.61 1.25 -4.22
CA ILE A 80 2.12 1.21 -2.84
C ILE A 80 0.61 0.99 -2.87
N THR A 81 0.13 -0.08 -2.25
CA THR A 81 -1.31 -0.33 -2.11
C THR A 81 -1.76 -0.07 -0.68
N GLY A 82 -3.02 0.29 -0.50
CA GLY A 82 -3.63 0.41 0.82
C GLY A 82 -4.04 -0.94 1.37
N GLY A 83 -3.84 -1.13 2.68
CA GLY A 83 -4.31 -2.26 3.45
C GLY A 83 -5.64 -2.00 4.17
N ASN A 84 -6.01 -2.91 5.08
CA ASN A 84 -7.26 -2.75 5.83
C ASN A 84 -7.16 -1.72 6.97
N HIS A 85 -5.97 -1.47 7.49
CA HIS A 85 -5.69 -0.44 8.49
C HIS A 85 -5.61 0.96 7.87
N ASP A 86 -5.24 1.05 6.59
CA ASP A 86 -5.02 2.33 5.92
C ASP A 86 -6.31 3.11 5.62
N SER A 87 -6.23 4.42 5.69
CA SER A 87 -7.19 5.31 5.06
C SER A 87 -6.87 5.49 3.58
N ALA A 88 -7.72 4.97 2.72
CA ALA A 88 -7.56 5.09 1.27
C ALA A 88 -7.43 6.53 0.79
N SER A 89 -8.23 7.44 1.37
CA SER A 89 -8.17 8.87 1.07
C SER A 89 -6.87 9.52 1.52
N HIS A 90 -6.35 9.11 2.69
CA HIS A 90 -5.09 9.62 3.21
C HIS A 90 -3.91 9.21 2.32
N LEU A 91 -3.84 7.92 1.95
CA LEU A 91 -2.79 7.43 1.06
C LEU A 91 -2.87 8.05 -0.34
N ASN A 92 -4.08 8.22 -0.88
CA ASN A 92 -4.28 8.76 -2.22
C ASN A 92 -4.07 10.28 -2.31
N ALA A 93 -4.11 11.01 -1.19
CA ALA A 93 -4.02 12.47 -1.22
C ALA A 93 -2.81 13.01 -2.02
N PRO A 94 -1.59 12.50 -1.85
CA PRO A 94 -0.41 12.97 -2.59
C PRO A 94 -0.19 12.24 -3.94
N ARG A 95 -1.04 11.32 -4.38
CA ARG A 95 -0.75 10.38 -5.47
C ARG A 95 -0.35 11.05 -6.79
N GLU A 96 -0.98 12.16 -7.17
CA GLU A 96 -0.68 12.85 -8.42
C GLU A 96 0.69 13.55 -8.38
N LEU A 97 1.12 14.01 -7.20
CA LEU A 97 2.46 14.51 -6.99
C LEU A 97 3.49 13.37 -7.04
N LEU A 98 3.20 12.28 -6.37
CA LEU A 98 4.09 11.12 -6.26
C LEU A 98 4.36 10.44 -7.61
N ARG A 99 3.37 10.43 -8.51
CA ARG A 99 3.55 9.93 -9.89
C ARG A 99 4.66 10.61 -10.67
N ARG A 100 4.97 11.87 -10.34
CA ARG A 100 6.10 12.61 -10.95
C ARG A 100 7.47 12.02 -10.60
N PHE A 101 7.51 11.17 -9.58
CA PHE A 101 8.70 10.50 -9.08
C PHE A 101 8.62 8.97 -9.27
N ASP A 102 7.78 8.50 -10.20
CA ASP A 102 7.53 7.07 -10.44
C ASP A 102 7.06 6.30 -9.19
N VAL A 103 6.35 6.98 -8.28
CA VAL A 103 5.69 6.38 -7.11
C VAL A 103 4.18 6.34 -7.35
N HIS A 104 3.65 5.13 -7.50
CA HIS A 104 2.25 4.86 -7.79
C HIS A 104 1.53 4.39 -6.54
N VAL A 105 0.51 5.12 -6.10
CA VAL A 105 -0.25 4.81 -4.89
C VAL A 105 -1.70 4.46 -5.23
N PHE A 106 -2.17 3.35 -4.68
CA PHE A 106 -3.52 2.82 -4.86
C PHE A 106 -4.14 2.53 -3.48
N GLY A 107 -4.76 3.53 -2.87
CA GLY A 107 -5.36 3.41 -1.54
C GLY A 107 -6.72 2.70 -1.52
N HIS A 108 -7.44 2.65 -2.65
CA HIS A 108 -8.74 1.98 -2.75
C HIS A 108 -8.85 1.17 -4.05
N ALA A 109 -9.76 0.20 -4.03
CA ALA A 109 -10.09 -0.57 -5.22
C ALA A 109 -10.61 0.35 -6.33
N GLY A 110 -10.13 0.13 -7.55
CA GLY A 110 -10.52 0.87 -8.73
C GLY A 110 -10.31 0.01 -9.97
N GLU A 111 -10.82 0.47 -11.08
CA GLU A 111 -10.51 -0.11 -12.37
C GLU A 111 -9.14 0.41 -12.86
N ASN A 112 -8.39 -0.44 -13.57
CA ASN A 112 -7.09 -0.08 -14.16
C ASN A 112 -5.99 0.28 -13.16
N ASN A 113 -5.85 -0.49 -12.09
CA ASN A 113 -4.71 -0.38 -11.17
C ASN A 113 -3.47 -1.11 -11.72
N ILE A 114 -3.24 -1.00 -13.03
CA ILE A 114 -2.11 -1.64 -13.71
C ILE A 114 -0.95 -0.66 -13.84
N VAL A 115 0.24 -1.08 -13.44
CA VAL A 115 1.48 -0.31 -13.55
C VAL A 115 2.50 -1.08 -14.38
N ASP A 116 2.94 -0.50 -15.49
CA ASP A 116 4.07 -1.01 -16.27
C ASP A 116 5.38 -0.44 -15.69
N LEU A 117 6.20 -1.32 -15.14
CA LEU A 117 7.50 -0.97 -14.59
C LEU A 117 8.64 -1.01 -15.64
N GLY A 118 8.32 -1.32 -16.89
CA GLY A 118 9.31 -1.42 -17.98
C GLY A 118 10.06 -2.77 -18.03
N GLY A 119 9.69 -3.73 -17.21
CA GLY A 119 10.26 -5.08 -17.16
C GLY A 119 9.37 -6.06 -16.40
N ALA A 120 8.31 -5.55 -15.80
CA ALA A 120 7.22 -6.29 -15.19
C ALA A 120 5.97 -5.43 -15.19
N VAL A 121 4.81 -6.08 -15.23
CA VAL A 121 3.51 -5.43 -15.07
C VAL A 121 2.94 -5.80 -13.69
N VAL A 122 2.49 -4.82 -12.94
CA VAL A 122 1.93 -4.99 -11.60
C VAL A 122 0.45 -4.65 -11.61
N ALA A 123 -0.39 -5.61 -11.23
CA ALA A 123 -1.79 -5.35 -10.86
C ALA A 123 -1.82 -4.94 -9.38
N ALA A 124 -1.93 -3.63 -9.14
CA ALA A 124 -1.84 -3.04 -7.80
C ALA A 124 -3.21 -3.07 -7.10
N VAL A 125 -3.62 -4.27 -6.65
CA VAL A 125 -4.91 -4.47 -5.98
C VAL A 125 -4.75 -4.18 -4.49
N PRO A 126 -5.37 -3.09 -3.95
CA PRO A 126 -5.38 -2.81 -2.53
C PRO A 126 -6.33 -3.74 -1.77
N PHE A 127 -6.42 -3.59 -0.45
CA PHE A 127 -7.42 -4.30 0.35
C PHE A 127 -8.84 -4.04 -0.17
N LEU A 128 -9.53 -5.12 -0.55
CA LEU A 128 -10.89 -5.07 -1.07
C LEU A 128 -11.89 -5.13 0.10
N ARG A 129 -12.56 -4.02 0.38
CA ARG A 129 -13.60 -3.96 1.40
C ARG A 129 -14.88 -4.63 0.87
N GLU A 130 -15.67 -5.20 1.77
CA GLU A 130 -16.93 -5.88 1.39
C GLU A 130 -17.83 -5.01 0.51
N ARG A 131 -17.95 -3.71 0.83
CA ARG A 131 -18.71 -2.73 0.03
C ARG A 131 -18.19 -2.50 -1.40
N ASP A 132 -16.92 -2.84 -1.65
CA ASP A 132 -16.30 -2.73 -2.97
C ASP A 132 -16.56 -3.98 -3.82
N LEU A 133 -17.04 -5.07 -3.17
CA LEU A 133 -17.22 -6.39 -3.76
C LEU A 133 -18.68 -6.77 -3.98
N ARG A 134 -19.60 -6.24 -3.16
CA ARG A 134 -21.02 -6.57 -3.20
C ARG A 134 -21.90 -5.47 -2.59
N GLN A 135 -23.19 -5.52 -2.91
CA GLN A 135 -24.21 -4.74 -2.20
C GLN A 135 -24.86 -5.65 -1.15
N ALA A 136 -24.91 -5.17 0.10
CA ALA A 136 -25.55 -5.89 1.19
C ALA A 136 -27.09 -5.85 1.05
N THR A 137 -27.75 -6.99 1.26
CA THR A 137 -29.21 -7.13 1.26
C THR A 137 -29.68 -7.68 2.61
N ALA A 138 -30.78 -7.14 3.13
CA ALA A 138 -31.32 -7.61 4.41
C ALA A 138 -31.77 -9.07 4.32
N GLY A 139 -31.47 -9.87 5.37
CA GLY A 139 -31.89 -11.27 5.47
C GLY A 139 -31.01 -12.28 4.74
N GLU A 140 -29.85 -11.88 4.27
CA GLU A 140 -28.89 -12.82 3.66
C GLU A 140 -28.34 -13.83 4.66
N THR A 141 -28.11 -15.04 4.18
CA THR A 141 -27.40 -16.07 4.97
C THR A 141 -25.88 -15.84 4.90
N ILE A 142 -25.14 -16.29 5.92
CA ILE A 142 -23.67 -16.20 5.95
C ILE A 142 -23.05 -16.88 4.71
N ALA A 143 -23.62 -18.02 4.28
CA ALA A 143 -23.13 -18.73 3.09
C ALA A 143 -23.31 -17.91 1.80
N ALA A 144 -24.44 -17.22 1.65
CA ALA A 144 -24.69 -16.33 0.51
C ALA A 144 -23.71 -15.14 0.50
N VAL A 145 -23.48 -14.53 1.67
CA VAL A 145 -22.50 -13.44 1.84
C VAL A 145 -21.10 -13.88 1.39
N HIS A 146 -20.63 -15.04 1.88
CA HIS A 146 -19.31 -15.57 1.51
C HIS A 146 -19.18 -15.84 0.00
N GLU A 147 -20.25 -16.36 -0.63
CA GLU A 147 -20.19 -16.62 -2.08
C GLU A 147 -20.19 -15.32 -2.90
N GLN A 148 -20.96 -14.31 -2.49
CA GLN A 148 -20.95 -13.00 -3.14
C GLN A 148 -19.57 -12.33 -3.01
N VAL A 149 -18.95 -12.39 -1.83
CA VAL A 149 -17.59 -11.85 -1.60
C VAL A 149 -16.58 -12.57 -2.52
N ARG A 150 -16.59 -13.89 -2.60
CA ARG A 150 -15.71 -14.65 -3.49
C ARG A 150 -15.91 -14.28 -4.96
N THR A 151 -17.18 -14.15 -5.36
CA THR A 151 -17.52 -13.76 -6.73
C THR A 151 -17.06 -12.35 -7.03
N GLY A 152 -17.25 -11.41 -6.09
CA GLY A 152 -16.76 -10.04 -6.22
C GLY A 152 -15.24 -9.96 -6.33
N ILE A 153 -14.50 -10.72 -5.50
CA ILE A 153 -13.03 -10.80 -5.60
C ILE A 153 -12.60 -11.30 -6.98
N ARG A 154 -13.19 -12.42 -7.46
CA ARG A 154 -12.86 -12.96 -8.79
C ARG A 154 -13.15 -11.96 -9.91
N ALA A 155 -14.31 -11.30 -9.85
CA ALA A 155 -14.69 -10.29 -10.83
C ALA A 155 -13.71 -9.12 -10.84
N HIS A 156 -13.31 -8.65 -9.64
CA HIS A 156 -12.34 -7.55 -9.52
C HIS A 156 -10.99 -7.90 -10.16
N TYR A 157 -10.44 -9.08 -9.85
CA TYR A 157 -9.17 -9.52 -10.46
C TYR A 157 -9.27 -9.79 -11.97
N ALA A 158 -10.42 -10.25 -12.44
CA ALA A 158 -10.64 -10.47 -13.88
C ALA A 158 -10.77 -9.17 -14.69
N ALA A 159 -11.08 -8.05 -14.01
CA ALA A 159 -11.20 -6.73 -14.63
C ALA A 159 -9.87 -5.94 -14.67
N GLN A 160 -8.81 -6.44 -14.02
CA GLN A 160 -7.45 -5.87 -14.10
C GLN A 160 -6.72 -6.38 -15.36
#